data_33438670c7037b56d1d38e07afad51f4
#
_entry.id   33438670c7037b56d1d38e07afad51f4
#
_cell.length_a   1.000
_cell.length_b   1.000
_cell.length_c   1.000
_cell.angle_alpha   90.00
_cell.angle_beta   90.00
_cell.angle_gamma   90.00
#
_symmetry.space_group_name_H-M   'P 1'
#
loop_
_entity.id
_entity.type
_entity.pdbx_description
1 polymer ?
#
loop_
_entity_poly.entity_id
_entity_poly.type
_entity_poly.pdbx_seq_one_letter_code
_entity_poly.pdbx_strand_id
1 'polypeptide(L)'
;MIITIGKPCAITEKGGRSNNEDSIYPLPEQVTLDQKLFMVCDGVGGAEKGEVASSLACESIQTFFSTFLKDDPTPEFIHKAVHYAEVCFDSYVQEHPEAMGMATTLTMAYIASSGIVLAHIGDSRIYHLRKGEILYQTEDHSLVNSLVKLGKITPEEALTHPQRNVIIRAIQGTHTPTEADIITLNDIQPDDFLFLCTDGVLERLKNEKIAEIFNGRL
;
A
#
# COMPACT_ATOMS: atom_id res chain seq x y z
N MET A 1 6.73 15.44 -19.34
CA MET A 1 7.66 15.83 -18.22
C MET A 1 8.49 14.61 -17.90
N ILE A 2 9.81 14.72 -17.70
CA ILE A 2 10.62 13.59 -17.21
C ILE A 2 10.64 13.71 -15.69
N ILE A 3 10.07 12.73 -14.98
CA ILE A 3 10.13 12.66 -13.53
C ILE A 3 11.42 11.91 -13.17
N THR A 4 12.26 12.54 -12.38
CA THR A 4 13.50 11.94 -11.85
C THR A 4 13.30 11.75 -10.36
N ILE A 5 13.56 10.56 -9.85
CA ILE A 5 13.48 10.26 -8.42
C ILE A 5 14.86 10.41 -7.77
N GLY A 6 14.89 10.91 -6.55
CA GLY A 6 16.05 10.78 -5.67
C GLY A 6 16.28 9.31 -5.29
N LYS A 7 17.31 9.02 -4.52
CA LYS A 7 17.54 7.66 -4.02
C LYS A 7 16.41 7.25 -3.07
N PRO A 8 15.58 6.26 -3.42
CA PRO A 8 14.54 5.79 -2.53
C PRO A 8 15.14 5.16 -1.26
N CYS A 9 14.44 5.31 -0.16
CA CYS A 9 14.79 4.68 1.11
C CYS A 9 13.60 3.86 1.59
N ALA A 10 13.87 2.69 2.13
CA ALA A 10 12.85 1.85 2.74
C ALA A 10 13.40 1.17 3.99
N ILE A 11 12.50 0.87 4.90
CA ILE A 11 12.75 0.11 6.12
C ILE A 11 11.55 -0.76 6.40
N THR A 12 11.78 -1.99 6.83
CA THR A 12 10.76 -2.88 7.35
C THR A 12 11.29 -3.53 8.62
N GLU A 13 10.52 -3.45 9.69
CA GLU A 13 10.91 -3.86 11.03
C GLU A 13 9.72 -4.51 11.73
N LYS A 14 9.92 -5.66 12.36
CA LYS A 14 8.82 -6.34 13.08
C LYS A 14 8.37 -5.60 14.34
N GLY A 15 9.14 -4.64 14.82
CA GLY A 15 8.84 -3.90 16.03
C GLY A 15 8.68 -4.82 17.25
N GLY A 16 7.57 -4.69 17.97
CA GLY A 16 7.23 -5.52 19.12
C GLY A 16 6.46 -6.81 18.80
N ARG A 17 6.21 -7.10 17.52
CA ARG A 17 5.48 -8.31 17.08
C ARG A 17 6.36 -9.55 17.15
N SER A 18 5.76 -10.75 17.12
CA SER A 18 6.49 -12.03 17.01
C SER A 18 7.10 -12.23 15.62
N ASN A 19 6.41 -11.76 14.59
CA ASN A 19 6.78 -11.86 13.19
C ASN A 19 6.65 -10.50 12.49
N ASN A 20 7.32 -10.33 11.35
CA ASN A 20 7.13 -9.20 10.46
C ASN A 20 6.22 -9.64 9.30
N GLU A 21 5.03 -9.10 9.25
CA GLU A 21 4.03 -9.41 8.25
C GLU A 21 4.01 -8.38 7.10
N ASP A 22 4.84 -7.34 7.20
CA ASP A 22 5.02 -6.34 6.17
C ASP A 22 5.97 -6.81 5.08
N SER A 23 5.64 -6.50 3.83
CA SER A 23 6.52 -6.68 2.68
C SER A 23 6.65 -5.39 1.88
N ILE A 24 7.83 -5.17 1.32
CA ILE A 24 8.15 -4.00 0.50
C ILE A 24 8.74 -4.42 -0.84
N TYR A 25 8.46 -3.65 -1.88
CA TYR A 25 9.08 -3.81 -3.19
C TYR A 25 9.47 -2.44 -3.77
N PRO A 26 10.68 -2.31 -4.35
CA PRO A 26 11.78 -3.28 -4.30
C PRO A 26 12.41 -3.39 -2.92
N LEU A 27 13.17 -4.44 -2.65
CA LEU A 27 13.98 -4.50 -1.44
C LEU A 27 15.04 -3.39 -1.45
N PRO A 28 15.41 -2.81 -0.29
CA PRO A 28 16.29 -1.63 -0.23
C PRO A 28 17.62 -1.79 -0.95
N GLU A 29 18.20 -2.99 -0.94
CA GLU A 29 19.45 -3.32 -1.62
C GLU A 29 19.31 -3.48 -3.13
N GLN A 30 18.10 -3.62 -3.65
CA GLN A 30 17.79 -3.82 -5.07
C GLN A 30 17.36 -2.53 -5.77
N VAL A 31 17.19 -1.45 -5.04
CA VAL A 31 16.68 -0.18 -5.58
C VAL A 31 17.69 0.45 -6.53
N THR A 32 17.21 0.82 -7.72
CA THR A 32 17.96 1.58 -8.73
C THR A 32 17.29 2.94 -9.00
N LEU A 33 18.02 3.88 -9.62
CA LEU A 33 17.48 5.22 -9.92
C LEU A 33 16.44 5.21 -11.05
N ASP A 34 16.38 4.14 -11.84
CA ASP A 34 15.39 3.90 -12.89
C ASP A 34 14.20 3.05 -12.43
N GLN A 35 14.17 2.71 -11.14
CA GLN A 35 13.05 2.00 -10.52
C GLN A 35 11.75 2.80 -10.67
N LYS A 36 10.72 2.14 -11.18
CA LYS A 36 9.41 2.80 -11.42
C LYS A 36 8.31 2.32 -10.51
N LEU A 37 8.35 1.07 -10.05
CA LEU A 37 7.32 0.45 -9.24
C LEU A 37 7.77 0.34 -7.78
N PHE A 38 6.96 0.86 -6.87
CA PHE A 38 7.17 0.78 -5.42
C PHE A 38 5.91 0.27 -4.76
N MET A 39 6.03 -0.66 -3.82
CA MET A 39 4.89 -1.21 -3.08
C MET A 39 5.24 -1.42 -1.61
N VAL A 40 4.23 -1.27 -0.77
CA VAL A 40 4.24 -1.71 0.63
C VAL A 40 2.93 -2.45 0.87
N CYS A 41 3.03 -3.64 1.41
CA CYS A 41 1.94 -4.54 1.73
C CYS A 41 2.02 -4.91 3.20
N ASP A 42 0.91 -4.84 3.90
CA ASP A 42 0.75 -5.26 5.30
C ASP A 42 -0.08 -6.53 5.32
N GLY A 43 0.52 -7.61 5.74
CA GLY A 43 -0.12 -8.92 5.77
C GLY A 43 -1.05 -9.07 6.96
N VAL A 44 -2.26 -9.51 6.69
CA VAL A 44 -3.29 -9.77 7.68
C VAL A 44 -3.65 -11.25 7.65
N GLY A 45 -3.57 -11.91 8.78
CA GLY A 45 -3.95 -13.31 8.89
C GLY A 45 -3.67 -13.88 10.26
N GLY A 46 -4.54 -14.75 10.74
CA GLY A 46 -4.27 -15.52 11.94
C GLY A 46 -3.17 -16.56 11.70
N ALA A 47 -2.38 -16.88 12.74
CA ALA A 47 -1.43 -17.98 12.77
C ALA A 47 -0.38 -18.00 11.63
N GLU A 48 0.46 -16.96 11.56
CA GLU A 48 1.72 -16.95 10.77
C GLU A 48 1.57 -16.92 9.24
N LYS A 49 0.51 -16.33 8.70
CA LYS A 49 0.28 -16.28 7.24
C LYS A 49 0.23 -14.86 6.66
N GLY A 50 0.31 -13.83 7.49
CA GLY A 50 0.37 -12.44 7.02
C GLY A 50 1.63 -12.19 6.17
N GLU A 51 2.80 -12.68 6.60
CA GLU A 51 4.06 -12.53 5.88
C GLU A 51 4.03 -13.20 4.50
N VAL A 52 3.32 -14.34 4.40
CA VAL A 52 3.15 -15.02 3.12
C VAL A 52 2.25 -14.19 2.20
N ALA A 53 1.15 -13.66 2.72
CA ALA A 53 0.21 -12.86 1.95
C ALA A 53 0.88 -11.61 1.39
N SER A 54 1.56 -10.83 2.22
CA SER A 54 2.23 -9.59 1.79
C SER A 54 3.36 -9.85 0.79
N SER A 55 4.19 -10.89 1.00
CA SER A 55 5.24 -11.28 0.06
C SER A 55 4.67 -11.73 -1.27
N LEU A 56 3.68 -12.63 -1.24
CA LEU A 56 3.06 -13.16 -2.46
C LEU A 56 2.37 -12.07 -3.28
N ALA A 57 1.74 -11.08 -2.64
CA ALA A 57 1.16 -9.93 -3.35
C ALA A 57 2.23 -9.09 -4.04
N CYS A 58 3.31 -8.72 -3.34
CA CYS A 58 4.43 -7.99 -3.93
C CYS A 58 5.04 -8.75 -5.12
N GLU A 59 5.34 -10.04 -4.97
CA GLU A 59 5.93 -10.87 -6.01
C GLU A 59 5.01 -11.04 -7.22
N SER A 60 3.72 -11.30 -6.98
CA SER A 60 2.74 -11.51 -8.05
C SER A 60 2.51 -10.24 -8.86
N ILE A 61 2.29 -9.10 -8.19
CA ILE A 61 2.10 -7.82 -8.87
C ILE A 61 3.35 -7.42 -9.66
N GLN A 62 4.54 -7.54 -9.04
CA GLN A 62 5.81 -7.27 -9.73
C GLN A 62 5.99 -8.16 -10.96
N THR A 63 5.70 -9.45 -10.84
CA THR A 63 5.77 -10.41 -11.95
C THR A 63 4.83 -10.02 -13.07
N PHE A 64 3.58 -9.64 -12.74
CA PHE A 64 2.61 -9.18 -13.72
C PHE A 64 3.08 -7.92 -14.46
N PHE A 65 3.60 -6.93 -13.72
CA PHE A 65 4.15 -5.70 -14.30
C PHE A 65 5.33 -6.00 -15.23
N SER A 66 6.31 -6.78 -14.78
CA SER A 66 7.50 -7.10 -15.58
C SER A 66 7.18 -7.92 -16.84
N THR A 67 6.12 -8.72 -16.80
CA THR A 67 5.74 -9.60 -17.91
C THR A 67 4.86 -8.91 -18.95
N PHE A 68 3.90 -8.10 -18.51
CA PHE A 68 2.82 -7.64 -19.38
C PHE A 68 2.80 -6.12 -19.61
N LEU A 69 3.50 -5.32 -18.79
CA LEU A 69 3.52 -3.87 -18.97
C LEU A 69 4.37 -3.50 -20.20
N LYS A 70 3.75 -2.76 -21.14
CA LYS A 70 4.44 -2.25 -22.34
C LYS A 70 4.64 -0.74 -22.28
N ASP A 71 3.64 -0.07 -21.71
CA ASP A 71 3.57 1.39 -21.59
C ASP A 71 3.26 1.74 -20.13
N ASP A 72 2.84 2.97 -19.84
CA ASP A 72 2.38 3.34 -18.50
C ASP A 72 1.13 2.54 -18.12
N PRO A 73 1.00 2.11 -16.84
CA PRO A 73 -0.13 1.29 -16.40
C PRO A 73 -1.43 2.10 -16.41
N THR A 74 -2.47 1.52 -16.98
CA THR A 74 -3.84 2.02 -16.87
C THR A 74 -4.52 1.48 -15.61
N PRO A 75 -5.62 2.09 -15.14
CA PRO A 75 -6.40 1.53 -14.03
C PRO A 75 -6.82 0.07 -14.29
N GLU A 76 -7.23 -0.25 -15.52
CA GLU A 76 -7.60 -1.62 -15.89
C GLU A 76 -6.40 -2.59 -15.81
N PHE A 77 -5.19 -2.13 -16.18
CA PHE A 77 -3.98 -2.94 -16.05
C PHE A 77 -3.67 -3.24 -14.58
N ILE A 78 -3.82 -2.25 -13.70
CA ILE A 78 -3.59 -2.41 -12.26
C ILE A 78 -4.61 -3.37 -11.66
N HIS A 79 -5.89 -3.25 -12.01
CA HIS A 79 -6.92 -4.20 -11.55
C HIS A 79 -6.62 -5.63 -12.01
N LYS A 80 -6.10 -5.81 -13.24
CA LYS A 80 -5.63 -7.13 -13.71
C LYS A 80 -4.43 -7.65 -12.92
N ALA A 81 -3.51 -6.78 -12.52
CA ALA A 81 -2.38 -7.16 -11.67
C ALA A 81 -2.85 -7.60 -10.28
N VAL A 82 -3.81 -6.90 -9.68
CA VAL A 82 -4.43 -7.30 -8.41
C VAL A 82 -5.14 -8.66 -8.57
N HIS A 83 -5.95 -8.81 -9.61
CA HIS A 83 -6.62 -10.09 -9.87
C HIS A 83 -5.63 -11.24 -10.09
N TYR A 84 -4.49 -10.99 -10.75
CA TYR A 84 -3.44 -11.99 -10.88
C TYR A 84 -2.86 -12.40 -9.52
N ALA A 85 -2.68 -11.46 -8.60
CA ALA A 85 -2.28 -11.77 -7.24
C ALA A 85 -3.33 -12.63 -6.52
N GLU A 86 -4.64 -12.33 -6.67
CA GLU A 86 -5.74 -13.15 -6.11
C GLU A 86 -5.70 -14.61 -6.64
N VAL A 87 -5.41 -14.81 -7.93
CA VAL A 87 -5.24 -16.15 -8.51
C VAL A 87 -4.03 -16.86 -7.91
N CYS A 88 -2.92 -16.15 -7.66
CA CYS A 88 -1.76 -16.70 -6.99
C CYS A 88 -2.06 -17.10 -5.54
N PHE A 89 -2.88 -16.31 -4.83
CA PHE A 89 -3.37 -16.65 -3.49
C PHE A 89 -4.18 -17.95 -3.49
N ASP A 90 -5.12 -18.09 -4.42
CA ASP A 90 -5.91 -19.34 -4.55
C ASP A 90 -5.01 -20.55 -4.82
N SER A 91 -4.03 -20.40 -5.70
CA SER A 91 -3.07 -21.46 -5.99
C SER A 91 -2.25 -21.85 -4.76
N TYR A 92 -1.78 -20.84 -4.00
CA TYR A 92 -1.03 -21.09 -2.77
C TYR A 92 -1.88 -21.81 -1.72
N VAL A 93 -3.12 -21.37 -1.50
CA VAL A 93 -4.05 -22.01 -0.54
C VAL A 93 -4.41 -23.44 -0.94
N GLN A 94 -4.47 -23.77 -2.24
CA GLN A 94 -4.67 -25.15 -2.69
C GLN A 94 -3.53 -26.08 -2.25
N GLU A 95 -2.29 -25.59 -2.26
CA GLU A 95 -1.11 -26.35 -1.83
C GLU A 95 -0.91 -26.27 -0.31
N HIS A 96 -1.40 -25.20 0.32
CA HIS A 96 -1.26 -24.85 1.73
C HIS A 96 -2.61 -24.50 2.37
N PRO A 97 -3.49 -25.49 2.63
CA PRO A 97 -4.84 -25.23 3.16
C PRO A 97 -4.87 -24.48 4.50
N GLU A 98 -3.79 -24.56 5.27
CA GLU A 98 -3.63 -23.83 6.53
C GLU A 98 -3.47 -22.30 6.31
N ALA A 99 -3.20 -21.86 5.09
CA ALA A 99 -3.11 -20.44 4.72
C ALA A 99 -4.48 -19.84 4.32
N MET A 100 -5.56 -20.61 4.44
CA MET A 100 -6.90 -20.11 4.16
C MET A 100 -7.23 -18.89 5.01
N GLY A 101 -7.69 -17.82 4.35
CA GLY A 101 -8.02 -16.56 5.00
C GLY A 101 -6.85 -15.59 5.15
N MET A 102 -5.67 -15.93 4.60
CA MET A 102 -4.59 -14.97 4.48
C MET A 102 -5.02 -13.79 3.60
N ALA A 103 -4.59 -12.59 3.96
CA ALA A 103 -4.94 -11.37 3.26
C ALA A 103 -3.80 -10.35 3.37
N THR A 104 -3.82 -9.32 2.52
CA THR A 104 -2.87 -8.23 2.63
C THR A 104 -3.44 -6.92 2.11
N THR A 105 -2.94 -5.81 2.64
CA THR A 105 -3.15 -4.48 2.06
C THR A 105 -2.27 -4.30 0.83
N LEU A 106 -2.46 -3.20 0.13
CA LEU A 106 -1.58 -2.73 -0.94
C LEU A 106 -1.49 -1.21 -0.91
N THR A 107 -0.27 -0.69 -0.85
CA THR A 107 0.05 0.65 -1.32
C THR A 107 1.04 0.54 -2.46
N MET A 108 0.74 1.19 -3.59
CA MET A 108 1.55 1.12 -4.79
C MET A 108 1.76 2.51 -5.38
N ALA A 109 3.00 2.82 -5.77
CA ALA A 109 3.33 3.99 -6.58
C ALA A 109 4.10 3.55 -7.83
N TYR A 110 3.67 4.02 -8.99
CA TYR A 110 4.35 3.80 -10.26
C TYR A 110 4.71 5.13 -10.92
N ILE A 111 5.99 5.30 -11.24
CA ILE A 111 6.52 6.50 -11.91
C ILE A 111 6.21 6.38 -13.41
N ALA A 112 5.14 7.03 -13.84
CA ALA A 112 4.69 7.07 -15.24
C ALA A 112 5.31 8.25 -15.98
N SER A 113 5.17 8.26 -17.32
CA SER A 113 5.68 9.34 -18.17
C SER A 113 4.97 10.68 -17.94
N SER A 114 3.72 10.65 -17.50
CA SER A 114 2.86 11.84 -17.31
C SER A 114 2.62 12.22 -15.85
N GLY A 115 3.07 11.42 -14.90
CA GLY A 115 2.79 11.64 -13.49
C GLY A 115 3.15 10.43 -12.63
N ILE A 116 2.56 10.32 -11.46
CA ILE A 116 2.73 9.17 -10.58
C ILE A 116 1.37 8.50 -10.37
N VAL A 117 1.27 7.25 -10.77
CA VAL A 117 0.07 6.44 -10.58
C VAL A 117 0.14 5.80 -9.21
N LEU A 118 -0.86 6.05 -8.39
CA LEU A 118 -1.01 5.46 -7.06
C LEU A 118 -2.16 4.46 -7.08
N ALA A 119 -1.98 3.32 -6.42
CA ALA A 119 -3.04 2.37 -6.17
C ALA A 119 -3.04 1.94 -4.70
N HIS A 120 -4.22 1.73 -4.13
CA HIS A 120 -4.38 1.50 -2.71
C HIS A 120 -5.51 0.51 -2.41
N ILE A 121 -5.25 -0.41 -1.49
CA ILE A 121 -6.21 -1.36 -0.90
C ILE A 121 -5.86 -1.51 0.58
N GLY A 122 -6.84 -1.34 1.47
CA GLY A 122 -6.66 -1.54 2.91
C GLY A 122 -6.50 -0.23 3.70
N ASP A 123 -5.75 -0.26 4.78
CA ASP A 123 -5.52 0.86 5.71
C ASP A 123 -4.05 1.28 5.83
N SER A 124 -3.16 0.64 5.07
CA SER A 124 -1.82 1.19 4.78
C SER A 124 -1.97 2.45 3.94
N ARG A 125 -1.08 3.43 4.05
CA ARG A 125 -1.30 4.75 3.44
C ARG A 125 -0.20 5.18 2.50
N ILE A 126 -0.59 6.00 1.51
CA ILE A 126 0.31 6.75 0.63
C ILE A 126 0.09 8.23 0.91
N TYR A 127 1.18 8.95 1.11
CA TYR A 127 1.19 10.40 1.26
C TYR A 127 1.97 11.03 0.11
N HIS A 128 1.46 12.12 -0.44
CA HIS A 128 2.19 13.06 -1.27
C HIS A 128 2.43 14.31 -0.44
N LEU A 129 3.70 14.64 -0.21
CA LEU A 129 4.09 15.76 0.63
C LEU A 129 4.95 16.75 -0.16
N ARG A 130 4.75 18.05 0.11
CA ARG A 130 5.54 19.15 -0.44
C ARG A 130 5.81 20.17 0.66
N LYS A 131 7.09 20.42 0.95
CA LYS A 131 7.51 21.43 1.95
C LYS A 131 6.81 21.30 3.30
N GLY A 132 6.59 20.09 3.76
CA GLY A 132 5.91 19.83 5.03
C GLY A 132 4.38 19.92 4.98
N GLU A 133 3.78 20.06 3.80
CA GLU A 133 2.33 19.97 3.63
C GLU A 133 1.95 18.63 3.03
N ILE A 134 0.90 18.00 3.55
CA ILE A 134 0.29 16.81 2.97
C ILE A 134 -0.66 17.28 1.87
N LEU A 135 -0.26 17.12 0.60
CA LEU A 135 -1.07 17.50 -0.55
C LEU A 135 -2.12 16.43 -0.88
N TYR A 136 -1.78 15.18 -0.61
CA TYR A 136 -2.65 14.03 -0.81
C TYR A 136 -2.34 12.95 0.23
N GLN A 137 -3.38 12.25 0.63
CA GLN A 137 -3.32 11.05 1.46
C GLN A 137 -4.41 10.10 1.02
N THR A 138 -4.10 8.80 0.95
CA THR A 138 -5.11 7.76 0.73
C THR A 138 -6.07 7.68 1.91
N GLU A 139 -7.28 7.27 1.64
CA GLU A 139 -8.32 7.08 2.65
C GLU A 139 -8.47 5.60 2.98
N ASP A 140 -8.30 5.26 4.27
CA ASP A 140 -8.30 3.87 4.72
C ASP A 140 -9.62 3.16 4.37
N HIS A 141 -9.53 1.96 3.84
CA HIS A 141 -10.65 1.05 3.67
C HIS A 141 -10.97 0.36 5.00
N SER A 142 -11.38 1.13 5.99
CA SER A 142 -11.71 0.65 7.32
C SER A 142 -13.21 0.74 7.61
N LEU A 143 -13.67 -0.11 8.53
CA LEU A 143 -15.06 -0.09 8.99
C LEU A 143 -15.42 1.29 9.56
N VAL A 144 -14.55 1.86 10.39
CA VAL A 144 -14.83 3.16 11.04
C VAL A 144 -14.92 4.30 10.05
N ASN A 145 -14.07 4.33 9.00
CA ASN A 145 -14.20 5.33 7.94
C ASN A 145 -15.52 5.19 7.18
N SER A 146 -15.98 3.96 6.94
CA SER A 146 -17.28 3.72 6.32
C SER A 146 -18.42 4.22 7.22
N LEU A 147 -18.33 4.01 8.53
CA LEU A 147 -19.33 4.50 9.49
C LEU A 147 -19.35 6.04 9.56
N VAL A 148 -18.18 6.69 9.49
CA VAL A 148 -18.08 8.16 9.41
C VAL A 148 -18.73 8.68 8.13
N LYS A 149 -18.41 8.10 6.98
CA LYS A 149 -19.02 8.47 5.68
C LYS A 149 -20.54 8.32 5.67
N LEU A 150 -21.06 7.32 6.37
CA LEU A 150 -22.50 7.10 6.52
C LEU A 150 -23.14 7.99 7.60
N GLY A 151 -22.36 8.85 8.27
CA GLY A 151 -22.83 9.71 9.36
C GLY A 151 -23.31 8.94 10.60
N LYS A 152 -22.82 7.72 10.80
CA LYS A 152 -23.18 6.87 11.96
C LYS A 152 -22.34 7.17 13.19
N ILE A 153 -21.11 7.60 13.00
CA ILE A 153 -20.17 8.04 14.03
C ILE A 153 -19.44 9.30 13.55
N THR A 154 -18.89 10.08 14.48
CA THR A 154 -18.02 11.22 14.16
C THR A 154 -16.59 10.76 13.90
N PRO A 155 -15.74 11.59 13.25
CA PRO A 155 -14.31 11.30 13.13
C PRO A 155 -13.61 11.10 14.47
N GLU A 156 -14.03 11.84 15.52
CA GLU A 156 -13.47 11.72 16.87
C GLU A 156 -13.86 10.38 17.51
N GLU A 157 -15.10 9.94 17.35
CA GLU A 157 -15.56 8.63 17.82
C GLU A 157 -14.84 7.47 17.11
N ALA A 158 -14.49 7.64 15.82
CA ALA A 158 -13.75 6.63 15.05
C ALA A 158 -12.38 6.34 15.66
N LEU A 159 -11.68 7.34 16.22
CA LEU A 159 -10.35 7.18 16.81
C LEU A 159 -10.31 6.22 18.01
N THR A 160 -11.40 6.11 18.75
CA THR A 160 -11.53 5.28 19.96
C THR A 160 -12.47 4.10 19.77
N HIS A 161 -13.00 3.90 18.57
CA HIS A 161 -13.96 2.84 18.30
C HIS A 161 -13.34 1.45 18.53
N PRO A 162 -14.05 0.49 19.15
CA PRO A 162 -13.53 -0.86 19.40
C PRO A 162 -13.07 -1.60 18.13
N GLN A 163 -13.69 -1.29 16.99
CA GLN A 163 -13.40 -1.88 15.68
C GLN A 163 -12.60 -0.95 14.75
N ARG A 164 -11.80 -0.02 15.30
CA ARG A 164 -11.03 0.93 14.49
C ARG A 164 -9.99 0.26 13.57
N ASN A 165 -9.52 -0.92 13.94
CA ASN A 165 -8.53 -1.69 13.17
C ASN A 165 -9.17 -2.73 12.23
N VAL A 166 -10.50 -2.66 11.99
CA VAL A 166 -11.18 -3.59 11.09
C VAL A 166 -11.10 -3.04 9.67
N ILE A 167 -10.30 -3.68 8.83
CA ILE A 167 -10.25 -3.38 7.38
C ILE A 167 -11.41 -4.06 6.67
N ILE A 168 -11.91 -3.43 5.62
CA ILE A 168 -13.06 -3.91 4.82
C ILE A 168 -12.67 -4.25 3.37
N ARG A 169 -11.44 -3.95 2.98
CA ARG A 169 -10.85 -4.37 1.70
C ARG A 169 -9.43 -4.86 1.91
N ALA A 170 -9.13 -6.01 1.35
CA ALA A 170 -7.78 -6.60 1.31
C ALA A 170 -7.66 -7.47 0.08
N ILE A 171 -6.46 -7.71 -0.42
CA ILE A 171 -6.19 -8.74 -1.41
C ILE A 171 -6.29 -10.08 -0.69
N GLN A 172 -7.14 -10.95 -1.23
CA GLN A 172 -7.38 -12.33 -0.76
C GLN A 172 -7.38 -13.26 -1.98
N GLY A 173 -8.18 -14.31 -1.98
CA GLY A 173 -8.40 -15.11 -3.19
C GLY A 173 -9.55 -14.59 -4.05
N THR A 174 -9.72 -15.20 -5.22
CA THR A 174 -10.74 -14.81 -6.21
C THR A 174 -12.19 -14.96 -5.73
N HIS A 175 -12.41 -15.66 -4.63
CA HIS A 175 -13.75 -15.77 -4.00
C HIS A 175 -14.20 -14.47 -3.33
N THR A 176 -13.25 -13.57 -3.02
CA THR A 176 -13.51 -12.26 -2.43
C THR A 176 -12.72 -11.21 -3.23
N PRO A 177 -13.08 -11.00 -4.51
CA PRO A 177 -12.32 -10.11 -5.37
C PRO A 177 -12.36 -8.68 -4.87
N THR A 178 -11.25 -7.97 -5.02
CA THR A 178 -11.14 -6.58 -4.59
C THR A 178 -10.62 -5.69 -5.70
N GLU A 179 -11.01 -4.43 -5.67
CA GLU A 179 -10.51 -3.41 -6.58
C GLU A 179 -9.70 -2.37 -5.81
N ALA A 180 -8.60 -1.92 -6.40
CA ALA A 180 -7.80 -0.83 -5.87
C ALA A 180 -8.46 0.52 -6.16
N ASP A 181 -8.38 1.44 -5.20
CA ASP A 181 -8.60 2.85 -5.50
C ASP A 181 -7.35 3.39 -6.21
N ILE A 182 -7.53 4.00 -7.37
CA ILE A 182 -6.43 4.41 -8.26
C ILE A 182 -6.56 5.89 -8.57
N ILE A 183 -5.46 6.62 -8.41
CA ILE A 183 -5.35 8.01 -8.83
C ILE A 183 -4.03 8.25 -9.58
N THR A 184 -3.98 9.36 -10.33
CA THR A 184 -2.73 9.84 -10.93
C THR A 184 -2.41 11.23 -10.41
N LEU A 185 -1.24 11.39 -9.81
CA LEU A 185 -0.70 12.68 -9.42
C LEU A 185 -0.01 13.31 -10.64
N ASN A 186 -0.56 14.40 -11.14
CA ASN A 186 -0.03 15.11 -12.31
C ASN A 186 0.79 16.36 -11.94
N ASP A 187 0.55 16.94 -10.76
CA ASP A 187 1.34 18.07 -10.24
C ASP A 187 2.47 17.54 -9.37
N ILE A 188 3.57 17.14 -10.00
CA ILE A 188 4.79 16.70 -9.32
C ILE A 188 5.85 17.79 -9.50
N GLN A 189 6.46 18.20 -8.41
CA GLN A 189 7.49 19.25 -8.37
C GLN A 189 8.78 18.73 -7.74
N PRO A 190 9.91 19.40 -8.00
CA PRO A 190 11.14 19.10 -7.26
C PRO A 190 10.92 19.20 -5.74
N ASP A 191 11.56 18.30 -5.01
CA ASP A 191 11.46 18.18 -3.55
C ASP A 191 10.09 17.71 -3.04
N ASP A 192 9.25 17.14 -3.90
CA ASP A 192 8.09 16.36 -3.46
C ASP A 192 8.55 15.02 -2.89
N PHE A 193 7.85 14.56 -1.86
CA PHE A 193 8.04 13.23 -1.28
C PHE A 193 6.79 12.38 -1.48
N LEU A 194 7.02 11.12 -1.81
CA LEU A 194 6.02 10.07 -1.65
C LEU A 194 6.42 9.21 -0.47
N PHE A 195 5.50 9.03 0.45
CA PHE A 195 5.69 8.21 1.63
C PHE A 195 4.62 7.13 1.68
N LEU A 196 5.04 5.87 1.57
CA LEU A 196 4.18 4.69 1.66
C LEU A 196 4.47 4.03 3.01
N CYS A 197 3.44 3.71 3.78
CA CYS A 197 3.62 3.09 5.09
C CYS A 197 2.45 2.19 5.48
N THR A 198 2.73 1.22 6.33
CA THR A 198 1.74 0.38 7.00
C THR A 198 1.17 1.08 8.24
N ASP A 199 0.12 0.52 8.84
CA ASP A 199 -0.52 1.04 10.04
C ASP A 199 0.41 1.06 11.26
N GLY A 200 1.42 0.17 11.31
CA GLY A 200 2.42 0.14 12.37
C GLY A 200 3.18 1.47 12.53
N VAL A 201 3.39 2.20 11.44
CA VAL A 201 3.92 3.57 11.48
C VAL A 201 2.87 4.55 12.02
N LEU A 202 1.63 4.41 11.55
CA LEU A 202 0.53 5.33 11.84
C LEU A 202 0.04 5.26 13.30
N GLU A 203 0.28 4.13 13.98
CA GLU A 203 0.03 4.02 15.43
C GLU A 203 0.86 5.04 16.23
N ARG A 204 2.05 5.41 15.74
CA ARG A 204 3.01 6.28 16.44
C ARG A 204 3.13 7.68 15.83
N LEU A 205 3.00 7.78 14.51
CA LEU A 205 3.17 9.04 13.81
C LEU A 205 1.82 9.56 13.29
N LYS A 206 1.39 10.67 13.85
CA LYS A 206 0.21 11.40 13.34
C LYS A 206 0.61 12.26 12.15
N ASN A 207 -0.35 12.72 11.37
CA ASN A 207 -0.16 13.53 10.16
C ASN A 207 0.72 14.77 10.40
N GLU A 208 0.54 15.44 11.55
CA GLU A 208 1.33 16.63 11.90
C GLU A 208 2.82 16.28 12.04
N LYS A 209 3.13 15.12 12.64
CA LYS A 209 4.50 14.67 12.80
C LYS A 209 5.11 14.17 11.50
N ILE A 210 4.32 13.51 10.65
CA ILE A 210 4.74 13.14 9.30
C ILE A 210 5.07 14.41 8.51
N ALA A 211 4.18 15.40 8.49
CA ALA A 211 4.40 16.68 7.82
C ALA A 211 5.66 17.40 8.32
N GLU A 212 5.92 17.40 9.63
CA GLU A 212 7.13 17.98 10.24
C GLU A 212 8.41 17.28 9.74
N ILE A 213 8.42 15.94 9.70
CA ILE A 213 9.57 15.13 9.23
C ILE A 213 9.93 15.50 7.78
N PHE A 214 8.92 15.64 6.92
CA PHE A 214 9.12 15.94 5.50
C PHE A 214 9.21 17.43 5.17
N ASN A 215 9.39 18.31 6.15
CA ASN A 215 9.54 19.76 5.94
C ASN A 215 10.95 20.20 5.51
N GLY A 216 11.77 19.28 5.02
CA GLY A 216 13.11 19.61 4.50
C GLY A 216 14.12 20.09 5.56
N ARG A 217 13.88 19.79 6.83
CA ARG A 217 14.79 20.06 7.96
C ARG A 217 15.43 18.77 8.50
N LEU A 218 15.82 17.88 7.59
CA LEU A 218 16.68 16.74 7.91
C LEU A 218 18.12 17.09 7.61
#